data_827c4bb7f2e588def5e893c7d3dbe0cc
#
_entry.id   827c4bb7f2e588def5e893c7d3dbe0cc
#
_cell.length_a   1.000
_cell.length_b   1.000
_cell.length_c   1.000
_cell.angle_alpha   90.00
_cell.angle_beta   90.00
_cell.angle_gamma   90.00
#
_symmetry.space_group_name_H-M   'P 1'
#
loop_
_entity.id
_entity.type
_entity.pdbx_description
1 polymer ?
#
loop_
_entity_poly.entity_id
_entity_poly.type
_entity_poly.pdbx_seq_one_letter_code
_entity_poly.pdbx_strand_id
1 'polypeptide(L)'
;MNGFGARLKEAREISKLTQKELAIMCETDEAIIRGYEKERRAPSKSMMLRLFDALKTPPDFFFQDELSFNPYQDKNMLFSDITKLTPVQYKLVRGFVDNLKAQNGNM
;
A
#
# COMPACT_ATOMS: atom_id res chain seq x y z
N MET A 1 7.74 10.78 3.33
CA MET A 1 7.41 9.47 2.72
C MET A 1 7.90 9.46 1.28
N ASN A 2 9.18 9.22 1.14
CA ASN A 2 9.78 9.18 -0.20
C ASN A 2 9.30 7.92 -0.93
N GLY A 3 8.73 8.12 -2.07
CA GLY A 3 8.31 7.02 -2.92
C GLY A 3 6.85 6.63 -2.85
N PHE A 4 6.13 6.97 -1.78
CA PHE A 4 4.71 6.61 -1.68
C PHE A 4 3.90 7.24 -2.82
N GLY A 5 4.09 8.53 -3.06
CA GLY A 5 3.37 9.24 -4.12
C GLY A 5 3.64 8.65 -5.50
N ALA A 6 4.89 8.35 -5.78
CA ALA A 6 5.28 7.72 -7.05
C ALA A 6 4.68 6.33 -7.20
N ARG A 7 4.66 5.55 -6.11
CA ARG A 7 4.08 4.21 -6.11
C ARG A 7 2.56 4.26 -6.29
N LEU A 8 1.91 5.24 -5.66
CA LEU A 8 0.48 5.44 -5.83
C LEU A 8 0.14 5.75 -7.28
N LYS A 9 0.89 6.67 -7.89
CA LYS A 9 0.70 7.02 -9.29
C LYS A 9 0.91 5.81 -10.20
N GLU A 10 1.96 5.05 -9.96
CA GLU A 10 2.27 3.86 -10.74
C GLU A 10 1.15 2.82 -10.65
N ALA A 11 0.66 2.53 -9.44
CA ALA A 11 -0.44 1.59 -9.24
C ALA A 11 -1.71 2.07 -9.94
N ARG A 12 -1.98 3.36 -9.86
CA ARG A 12 -3.13 3.96 -10.54
C ARG A 12 -3.03 3.79 -12.05
N GLU A 13 -1.86 4.06 -12.61
CA GLU A 13 -1.64 3.96 -14.06
C GLU A 13 -1.71 2.51 -14.54
N ILE A 14 -1.17 1.58 -13.75
CA ILE A 14 -1.27 0.15 -14.05
C ILE A 14 -2.74 -0.29 -14.08
N SER A 15 -3.54 0.26 -13.17
CA SER A 15 -4.98 -0.01 -13.10
C SER A 15 -5.77 0.74 -14.17
N LYS A 16 -5.11 1.58 -14.95
CA LYS A 16 -5.73 2.40 -16.02
C LYS A 16 -6.82 3.32 -15.50
N LEU A 17 -6.57 3.89 -14.32
CA LEU A 17 -7.48 4.83 -13.69
C LEU A 17 -6.92 6.26 -13.78
N THR A 18 -7.81 7.23 -14.00
CA THR A 18 -7.45 8.64 -13.86
C THR A 18 -7.47 9.00 -12.38
N GLN A 19 -6.86 10.13 -12.02
CA GLN A 19 -6.92 10.65 -10.65
C GLN A 19 -8.37 10.83 -10.21
N LYS A 20 -9.21 11.32 -11.11
CA LYS A 20 -10.63 11.54 -10.84
C LYS A 20 -11.36 10.23 -10.57
N GLU A 21 -11.10 9.21 -11.39
CA GLU A 21 -11.73 7.90 -11.20
C GLU A 21 -11.33 7.28 -9.87
N LEU A 22 -10.06 7.34 -9.54
CA LEU A 22 -9.58 6.84 -8.25
C LEU A 22 -10.21 7.61 -7.08
N ALA A 23 -10.33 8.94 -7.22
CA ALA A 23 -10.97 9.76 -6.21
C ALA A 23 -12.42 9.35 -5.96
N ILE A 24 -13.16 9.08 -7.03
CA ILE A 24 -14.55 8.62 -6.91
C ILE A 24 -14.60 7.28 -6.17
N MET A 25 -13.73 6.35 -6.52
CA MET A 25 -13.67 5.05 -5.86
C MET A 25 -13.34 5.14 -4.37
N CYS A 26 -12.53 6.14 -4.00
CA CYS A 26 -12.13 6.36 -2.61
C CYS A 26 -13.03 7.35 -1.87
N GLU A 27 -14.09 7.81 -2.50
CA GLU A 27 -15.02 8.79 -1.94
C GLU A 27 -14.33 10.07 -1.50
N THR A 28 -13.45 10.59 -2.36
CA THR A 28 -12.70 11.81 -2.11
C THR A 28 -12.60 12.64 -3.38
N ASP A 29 -11.83 13.74 -3.34
CA ASP A 29 -11.68 14.65 -4.47
C ASP A 29 -10.39 14.37 -5.25
N GLU A 30 -10.42 14.68 -6.54
CA GLU A 30 -9.25 14.54 -7.41
C GLU A 30 -8.05 15.32 -6.87
N ALA A 31 -8.26 16.51 -6.33
CA ALA A 31 -7.18 17.33 -5.76
C ALA A 31 -6.50 16.62 -4.58
N ILE A 32 -7.25 15.84 -3.81
CA ILE A 32 -6.71 15.06 -2.70
C ILE A 32 -5.78 13.96 -3.22
N ILE A 33 -6.22 13.23 -4.24
CA ILE A 33 -5.39 12.19 -4.86
C ILE A 33 -4.11 12.80 -5.44
N ARG A 34 -4.24 13.94 -6.11
CA ARG A 34 -3.09 14.65 -6.65
C ARG A 34 -2.10 15.03 -5.54
N GLY A 35 -2.63 15.49 -4.42
CA GLY A 35 -1.80 15.83 -3.24
C GLY A 35 -1.04 14.64 -2.70
N TYR A 36 -1.65 13.48 -2.66
CA TYR A 36 -0.98 12.25 -2.23
C TYR A 36 0.14 11.86 -3.22
N GLU A 37 -0.12 11.94 -4.51
CA GLU A 37 0.87 11.58 -5.52
C GLU A 37 2.07 12.52 -5.51
N LYS A 38 1.85 13.78 -5.18
CA LYS A 38 2.93 14.77 -5.06
C LYS A 38 3.52 14.86 -3.66
N GLU A 39 3.03 14.04 -2.75
CA GLU A 39 3.48 13.99 -1.36
C GLU A 39 3.32 15.31 -0.61
N ARG A 40 2.33 16.10 -1.01
CA ARG A 40 1.92 17.31 -0.29
C ARG A 40 0.99 16.99 0.86
N ARG A 41 0.38 15.81 0.83
CA ARG A 41 -0.54 15.31 1.85
C ARG A 41 -0.23 13.86 2.11
N ALA A 42 -0.47 13.42 3.33
CA ALA A 42 -0.38 12.01 3.69
C ALA A 42 -1.79 11.48 3.92
N PRO A 43 -2.16 10.33 3.34
CA PRO A 43 -3.47 9.75 3.59
C PRO A 43 -3.60 9.25 5.03
N SER A 44 -4.80 9.33 5.57
CA SER A 44 -5.13 8.71 6.85
C SER A 44 -5.09 7.19 6.70
N LYS A 45 -5.09 6.48 7.82
CA LYS A 45 -5.15 5.01 7.81
C LYS A 45 -6.38 4.51 7.06
N SER A 46 -7.52 5.15 7.29
CA SER A 46 -8.78 4.83 6.63
C SER A 46 -8.66 5.02 5.11
N MET A 47 -8.06 6.12 4.69
CA MET A 47 -7.87 6.40 3.27
C MET A 47 -6.88 5.44 2.62
N MET A 48 -5.83 5.05 3.34
CA MET A 48 -4.89 4.04 2.83
C MET A 48 -5.59 2.73 2.52
N LEU A 49 -6.48 2.29 3.41
CA LEU A 49 -7.24 1.06 3.18
C LEU A 49 -8.12 1.17 1.94
N ARG A 50 -8.74 2.33 1.73
CA ARG A 50 -9.55 2.57 0.53
C ARG A 50 -8.70 2.54 -0.74
N LEU A 51 -7.52 3.15 -0.70
CA LEU A 51 -6.59 3.15 -1.84
C LEU A 51 -6.14 1.74 -2.19
N PHE A 52 -5.74 0.95 -1.19
CA PHE A 52 -5.30 -0.42 -1.43
C PHE A 52 -6.43 -1.27 -2.01
N ASP A 53 -7.64 -1.10 -1.50
CA ASP A 53 -8.78 -1.84 -1.99
C ASP A 53 -9.15 -1.42 -3.42
N ALA A 54 -9.18 -0.13 -3.68
CA ALA A 54 -9.52 0.39 -4.99
C ALA A 54 -8.52 -0.05 -6.06
N LEU A 55 -7.24 -0.04 -5.72
CA LEU A 55 -6.16 -0.36 -6.66
C LEU A 55 -5.84 -1.86 -6.72
N LYS A 56 -6.40 -2.66 -5.80
CA LYS A 56 -6.14 -4.10 -5.71
C LYS A 56 -4.65 -4.40 -5.67
N THR A 57 -3.89 -3.52 -5.01
CA THR A 57 -2.43 -3.61 -4.94
C THR A 57 -2.02 -3.88 -3.52
N PRO A 58 -1.07 -4.82 -3.29
CA PRO A 58 -0.63 -5.13 -1.93
C PRO A 58 0.06 -3.94 -1.28
N PRO A 59 -0.11 -3.78 0.05
CA PRO A 59 0.53 -2.68 0.78
C PRO A 59 2.04 -2.61 0.60
N ASP A 60 2.69 -3.74 0.44
CA ASP A 60 4.13 -3.82 0.24
C ASP A 60 4.60 -2.97 -0.94
N PHE A 61 3.83 -2.93 -2.01
CA PHE A 61 4.16 -2.14 -3.18
C PHE A 61 4.32 -0.66 -2.84
N PHE A 62 3.45 -0.14 -1.95
CA PHE A 62 3.45 1.27 -1.58
C PHE A 62 4.57 1.63 -0.61
N PHE A 63 5.00 0.69 0.21
CA PHE A 63 5.95 0.94 1.29
C PHE A 63 7.30 0.26 1.08
N GLN A 64 7.59 -0.14 -0.14
CA GLN A 64 8.84 -0.81 -0.49
C GLN A 64 10.08 -0.07 0.01
N ASP A 65 10.07 1.26 -0.10
CA ASP A 65 11.23 2.08 0.26
C ASP A 65 11.25 2.44 1.74
N GLU A 66 10.14 2.23 2.45
CA GLU A 66 9.99 2.59 3.85
C GLU A 66 10.04 1.39 4.78
N LEU A 67 9.60 0.23 4.30
CA LEU A 67 9.76 -1.00 5.04
C LEU A 67 11.16 -1.53 4.78
N SER A 68 12.04 -1.27 5.71
CA SER A 68 13.46 -1.61 5.55
C SER A 68 13.73 -3.10 5.71
N PHE A 69 12.73 -3.92 5.87
CA PHE A 69 12.93 -5.37 5.98
C PHE A 69 12.49 -6.09 4.71
N ASN A 70 13.20 -7.16 4.42
CA ASN A 70 12.84 -8.06 3.33
C ASN A 70 12.41 -9.40 3.94
N PRO A 71 11.11 -9.75 3.89
CA PRO A 71 10.62 -10.98 4.51
C PRO A 71 11.24 -12.25 3.94
N TYR A 72 11.88 -12.16 2.77
CA TYR A 72 12.55 -13.31 2.17
C TYR A 72 13.98 -13.50 2.67
N GLN A 73 14.59 -12.44 3.22
CA GLN A 73 15.99 -12.47 3.61
C GLN A 73 16.22 -12.46 5.11
N ASP A 74 15.23 -11.99 5.88
CA ASP A 74 15.45 -11.80 7.31
C ASP A 74 14.24 -12.20 8.13
N LYS A 75 14.10 -13.50 8.34
CA LYS A 75 12.98 -14.08 9.10
C LYS A 75 12.91 -13.61 10.54
N ASN A 76 14.07 -13.40 11.16
CA ASN A 76 14.14 -12.95 12.55
C ASN A 76 13.65 -11.51 12.68
N MET A 77 13.98 -10.69 11.72
CA MET A 77 13.55 -9.30 11.66
C MET A 77 12.03 -9.19 11.49
N LEU A 78 11.45 -10.10 10.72
CA LEU A 78 10.01 -10.13 10.50
C LEU A 78 9.24 -10.29 11.81
N PHE A 79 9.66 -11.21 12.67
CA PHE A 79 9.02 -11.40 13.97
C PHE A 79 9.14 -10.19 14.86
N SER A 80 10.33 -9.60 14.93
CA SER A 80 10.57 -8.43 15.75
C SER A 80 9.73 -7.25 15.29
N ASP A 81 9.63 -7.05 13.98
CA ASP A 81 8.90 -5.91 13.43
C ASP A 81 7.39 -6.08 13.55
N ILE A 82 6.87 -7.29 13.42
CA ILE A 82 5.45 -7.56 13.57
C ILE A 82 4.97 -7.17 14.97
N THR A 83 5.76 -7.43 16.01
CA THR A 83 5.39 -7.08 17.38
C THR A 83 5.38 -5.58 17.63
N LYS A 84 6.06 -4.81 16.79
CA LYS A 84 6.15 -3.34 16.90
C LYS A 84 5.15 -2.62 16.01
N LEU A 85 4.47 -3.33 15.14
CA LEU A 85 3.53 -2.72 14.21
C LEU A 85 2.24 -2.30 14.90
N THR A 86 1.68 -1.20 14.43
CA THR A 86 0.31 -0.83 14.83
C THR A 86 -0.66 -1.87 14.26
N PRO A 87 -1.89 -1.97 14.83
CA PRO A 87 -2.89 -2.90 14.30
C PRO A 87 -3.14 -2.73 12.78
N VAL A 88 -3.11 -1.50 12.30
CA VAL A 88 -3.31 -1.25 10.86
C VAL A 88 -2.12 -1.76 10.05
N GLN A 89 -0.91 -1.46 10.50
CA GLN A 89 0.31 -1.93 9.83
C GLN A 89 0.37 -3.45 9.82
N TYR A 90 0.03 -4.08 10.94
CA TYR A 90 -0.03 -5.53 11.02
C TYR A 90 -1.00 -6.11 9.99
N LYS A 91 -2.18 -5.53 9.88
CA LYS A 91 -3.20 -5.98 8.94
C LYS A 91 -2.71 -5.86 7.49
N LEU A 92 -2.00 -4.78 7.17
CA LEU A 92 -1.45 -4.56 5.84
C LEU A 92 -0.40 -5.61 5.49
N VAL A 93 0.52 -5.88 6.41
CA VAL A 93 1.55 -6.91 6.23
C VAL A 93 0.92 -8.29 6.11
N ARG A 94 -0.09 -8.57 6.93
CA ARG A 94 -0.82 -9.83 6.89
C ARG A 94 -1.47 -10.06 5.54
N GLY A 95 -2.09 -9.02 4.97
CA GLY A 95 -2.70 -9.12 3.66
C GLY A 95 -1.68 -9.46 2.58
N PHE A 96 -0.49 -8.88 2.65
CA PHE A 96 0.59 -9.19 1.73
C PHE A 96 1.04 -10.66 1.85
N VAL A 97 1.22 -11.15 3.08
CA VAL A 97 1.61 -12.54 3.32
C VAL A 97 0.55 -13.50 2.80
N ASP A 98 -0.71 -13.21 3.06
CA ASP A 98 -1.82 -14.06 2.59
C ASP A 98 -1.88 -14.10 1.07
N ASN A 99 -1.60 -12.98 0.40
CA ASN A 99 -1.54 -12.92 -1.05
C ASN A 99 -0.41 -13.79 -1.61
N LEU A 100 0.74 -13.78 -0.97
CA LEU A 100 1.86 -14.64 -1.36
C LEU A 100 1.51 -16.11 -1.21
N LYS A 101 0.85 -16.49 -0.13
CA LYS A 101 0.41 -17.87 0.11
C LYS A 101 -0.57 -18.32 -0.96
N ALA A 102 -1.49 -17.45 -1.34
CA ALA A 102 -2.46 -17.76 -2.39
C ALA A 102 -1.76 -18.01 -3.73
N GLN A 103 -0.76 -17.21 -4.06
CA GLN A 103 0.01 -17.40 -5.29
C GLN A 103 0.80 -18.71 -5.26
N ASN A 104 1.40 -19.04 -4.14
CA ASN A 104 2.16 -20.28 -3.99
C ASN A 104 1.25 -21.51 -3.96
N GLY A 105 0.05 -21.38 -3.46
CA GLY A 105 -0.92 -22.45 -3.40
C GLY A 105 -1.45 -22.89 -4.76
N ASN A 106 -1.24 -22.06 -5.77
CA ASN A 106 -1.71 -22.35 -7.13
C ASN A 106 -0.65 -23.08 -7.97
N MET A 107 0.47 -23.37 -7.38
CA MET A 107 1.50 -24.19 -8.04
C MET A 107 1.40 -25.66 -7.60
#